data_f4886b5f35a126672be654eedc3da2b9
#
_entry.id   f4886b5f35a126672be654eedc3da2b9
#
_cell.length_a   1.000
_cell.length_b   1.000
_cell.length_c   1.000
_cell.angle_alpha   90.00
_cell.angle_beta   90.00
_cell.angle_gamma   90.00
#
_symmetry.space_group_name_H-M   'P 1'
#
loop_
_entity.id
_entity.type
_entity.pdbx_description
1 polymer ?
#
loop_
_entity_poly.entity_id
_entity_poly.type
_entity_poly.pdbx_seq_one_letter_code
_entity_poly.pdbx_strand_id
1 'polypeptide(L)'
;MNFPLFIAKRLYSDQGDKRKVSRPAIHIATAGVAIGLAIMIMSVCVVLGFKHTIRDKVIGFGSHIQVADFMTLQQQNQYPVVMNDSMVNVLKKIPGVKHVQRFAMKEGILKTDSDFLGVVFKGVGPDFDSTFIHQNMVEGSIPRFDDKASHNKILISKLMADK
;
A
#
# COMPACT_ATOMS: atom_id res chain seq x y z
N MET A 1 -24.16 -34.25 -24.25
CA MET A 1 -25.22 -33.30 -23.80
C MET A 1 -25.11 -33.19 -22.29
N ASN A 2 -24.91 -31.97 -21.74
CA ASN A 2 -24.84 -31.77 -20.31
C ASN A 2 -26.26 -31.81 -19.71
N PHE A 3 -26.60 -32.90 -19.06
CA PHE A 3 -27.92 -33.15 -18.47
C PHE A 3 -28.41 -32.01 -17.53
N PRO A 4 -27.57 -31.39 -16.67
CA PRO A 4 -27.99 -30.26 -15.88
C PRO A 4 -28.46 -29.05 -16.69
N LEU A 5 -27.78 -28.75 -17.79
CA LEU A 5 -28.08 -27.65 -18.67
C LEU A 5 -29.39 -27.87 -19.45
N PHE A 6 -29.66 -29.10 -19.81
CA PHE A 6 -30.92 -29.52 -20.45
C PHE A 6 -32.11 -29.33 -19.50
N ILE A 7 -31.99 -29.75 -18.23
CA ILE A 7 -33.03 -29.61 -17.22
C ILE A 7 -33.26 -28.12 -16.92
N ALA A 8 -32.20 -27.32 -16.74
CA ALA A 8 -32.31 -25.88 -16.48
C ALA A 8 -33.02 -25.15 -17.61
N LYS A 9 -32.69 -25.47 -18.88
CA LYS A 9 -33.34 -24.91 -20.06
C LYS A 9 -34.82 -25.30 -20.13
N ARG A 10 -35.17 -26.53 -19.81
CA ARG A 10 -36.56 -27.01 -19.83
C ARG A 10 -37.39 -26.38 -18.72
N LEU A 11 -36.86 -26.25 -17.50
CA LEU A 11 -37.52 -25.56 -16.38
C LEU A 11 -37.78 -24.07 -16.67
N TYR A 12 -36.83 -23.41 -17.34
CA TYR A 12 -36.94 -22.00 -17.70
C TYR A 12 -37.87 -21.75 -18.89
N SER A 13 -37.90 -22.69 -19.87
CA SER A 13 -38.61 -22.54 -21.15
C SER A 13 -39.99 -23.24 -21.18
N ASP A 14 -40.44 -23.94 -20.13
CA ASP A 14 -41.70 -24.69 -20.14
C ASP A 14 -42.89 -23.73 -20.08
N GLN A 15 -43.61 -23.68 -21.21
CA GLN A 15 -44.78 -22.82 -21.45
C GLN A 15 -46.11 -23.42 -20.96
N GLY A 16 -46.10 -24.42 -20.13
CA GLY A 16 -47.31 -25.08 -19.62
C GLY A 16 -48.18 -24.15 -18.77
N ASP A 17 -49.43 -24.04 -19.20
CA ASP A 17 -50.46 -23.06 -18.74
C ASP A 17 -50.92 -23.19 -17.25
N LYS A 18 -50.47 -24.22 -16.53
CA LYS A 18 -50.93 -24.51 -15.18
C LYS A 18 -49.97 -24.11 -14.02
N ARG A 19 -48.84 -23.43 -14.32
CA ARG A 19 -47.85 -23.04 -13.30
C ARG A 19 -47.50 -21.56 -13.27
N LYS A 20 -48.52 -20.69 -13.31
CA LYS A 20 -48.34 -19.22 -13.24
C LYS A 20 -47.64 -18.74 -11.96
N VAL A 21 -47.64 -19.53 -10.89
CA VAL A 21 -47.07 -19.16 -9.58
C VAL A 21 -45.56 -19.53 -9.46
N SER A 22 -45.07 -20.52 -10.19
CA SER A 22 -43.70 -21.02 -10.07
C SER A 22 -42.65 -20.14 -10.79
N ARG A 23 -43.03 -19.44 -11.88
CA ARG A 23 -42.10 -18.60 -12.66
C ARG A 23 -41.58 -17.38 -11.87
N PRO A 24 -42.44 -16.54 -11.26
CA PRO A 24 -41.92 -15.42 -10.48
C PRO A 24 -41.06 -15.87 -9.29
N ALA A 25 -41.34 -17.01 -8.67
CA ALA A 25 -40.50 -17.55 -7.60
C ALA A 25 -39.10 -17.94 -8.08
N ILE A 26 -38.98 -18.57 -9.27
CA ILE A 26 -37.68 -18.90 -9.87
C ILE A 26 -36.89 -17.63 -10.23
N HIS A 27 -37.54 -16.62 -10.78
CA HIS A 27 -36.86 -15.37 -11.10
C HIS A 27 -36.37 -14.64 -9.85
N ILE A 28 -37.18 -14.59 -8.79
CA ILE A 28 -36.80 -13.99 -7.51
C ILE A 28 -35.60 -14.76 -6.90
N ALA A 29 -35.66 -16.09 -6.89
CA ALA A 29 -34.56 -16.91 -6.38
C ALA A 29 -33.25 -16.72 -7.17
N THR A 30 -33.35 -16.70 -8.50
CA THR A 30 -32.17 -16.48 -9.36
C THR A 30 -31.60 -15.09 -9.18
N ALA A 31 -32.45 -14.06 -9.10
CA ALA A 31 -32.02 -12.69 -8.82
C ALA A 31 -31.36 -12.58 -7.44
N GLY A 32 -31.91 -13.23 -6.43
CA GLY A 32 -31.30 -13.25 -5.08
C GLY A 32 -29.92 -13.87 -5.06
N VAL A 33 -29.74 -15.01 -5.73
CA VAL A 33 -28.43 -15.66 -5.86
C VAL A 33 -27.45 -14.79 -6.66
N ALA A 34 -27.90 -14.19 -7.75
CA ALA A 34 -27.06 -13.32 -8.57
C ALA A 34 -26.58 -12.08 -7.80
N ILE A 35 -27.48 -11.43 -7.07
CA ILE A 35 -27.15 -10.27 -6.22
C ILE A 35 -26.20 -10.69 -5.11
N GLY A 36 -26.47 -11.81 -4.42
CA GLY A 36 -25.60 -12.32 -3.36
C GLY A 36 -24.15 -12.59 -3.87
N LEU A 37 -24.05 -13.23 -5.03
CA LEU A 37 -22.74 -13.49 -5.66
C LEU A 37 -22.03 -12.19 -6.06
N ALA A 38 -22.76 -11.23 -6.63
CA ALA A 38 -22.21 -9.93 -7.01
C ALA A 38 -21.66 -9.17 -5.80
N ILE A 39 -22.37 -9.18 -4.66
CA ILE A 39 -21.91 -8.55 -3.43
C ILE A 39 -20.65 -9.24 -2.88
N MET A 40 -20.58 -10.58 -2.92
CA MET A 40 -19.39 -11.31 -2.51
C MET A 40 -18.17 -10.95 -3.35
N ILE A 41 -18.31 -10.94 -4.68
CA ILE A 41 -17.22 -10.57 -5.59
C ILE A 41 -16.77 -9.12 -5.34
N MET A 42 -17.71 -8.20 -5.23
CA MET A 42 -17.42 -6.79 -4.95
C MET A 42 -16.66 -6.62 -3.63
N SER A 43 -17.09 -7.29 -2.57
CA SER A 43 -16.43 -7.26 -1.26
C SER A 43 -14.97 -7.72 -1.35
N VAL A 44 -14.71 -8.84 -2.02
CA VAL A 44 -13.35 -9.35 -2.22
C VAL A 44 -12.51 -8.37 -3.04
N CYS A 45 -13.05 -7.79 -4.11
CA CYS A 45 -12.34 -6.81 -4.94
C CYS A 45 -11.96 -5.55 -4.14
N VAL A 46 -12.88 -5.04 -3.31
CA VAL A 46 -12.61 -3.87 -2.45
C VAL A 46 -11.50 -4.17 -1.45
N VAL A 47 -11.56 -5.33 -0.76
CA VAL A 47 -10.54 -5.72 0.22
C VAL A 47 -9.17 -5.87 -0.43
N LEU A 48 -9.10 -6.54 -1.58
CA LEU A 48 -7.84 -6.72 -2.30
C LEU A 48 -7.28 -5.39 -2.83
N GLY A 49 -8.12 -4.54 -3.41
CA GLY A 49 -7.72 -3.21 -3.88
C GLY A 49 -7.20 -2.32 -2.76
N PHE A 50 -7.90 -2.28 -1.63
CA PHE A 50 -7.48 -1.53 -0.45
C PHE A 50 -6.14 -2.03 0.11
N LYS A 51 -5.98 -3.35 0.24
CA LYS A 51 -4.73 -3.97 0.68
C LYS A 51 -3.56 -3.59 -0.21
N HIS A 52 -3.72 -3.63 -1.55
CA HIS A 52 -2.68 -3.22 -2.49
C HIS A 52 -2.32 -1.74 -2.34
N THR A 53 -3.31 -0.87 -2.33
CA THR A 53 -3.10 0.58 -2.24
C THR A 53 -2.37 0.98 -0.96
N ILE A 54 -2.76 0.43 0.19
CA ILE A 54 -2.09 0.73 1.46
C ILE A 54 -0.68 0.15 1.47
N ARG A 55 -0.54 -1.10 1.05
CA ARG A 55 0.77 -1.75 1.01
C ARG A 55 1.77 -0.94 0.19
N ASP A 56 1.39 -0.52 -1.01
CA ASP A 56 2.28 0.21 -1.92
C ASP A 56 2.69 1.57 -1.34
N LYS A 57 1.78 2.26 -0.65
CA LYS A 57 2.09 3.53 0.01
C LYS A 57 2.99 3.36 1.25
N VAL A 58 2.70 2.37 2.08
CA VAL A 58 3.50 2.12 3.30
C VAL A 58 4.89 1.63 2.94
N ILE A 59 5.00 0.70 2.00
CA ILE A 59 6.29 0.16 1.55
C ILE A 59 7.08 1.20 0.77
N GLY A 60 6.43 1.98 -0.08
CA GLY A 60 7.08 3.01 -0.87
C GLY A 60 7.74 4.10 -0.02
N PHE A 61 7.14 4.47 1.10
CA PHE A 61 7.73 5.41 2.05
C PHE A 61 8.66 4.74 3.07
N GLY A 62 8.27 3.57 3.58
CA GLY A 62 8.98 2.85 4.63
C GLY A 62 10.10 1.97 4.10
N SER A 63 9.77 0.83 3.72
CA SER A 63 10.53 -0.29 3.12
C SER A 63 9.81 -1.60 3.46
N HIS A 64 10.15 -2.71 2.80
CA HIS A 64 9.56 -4.02 3.13
C HIS A 64 10.11 -4.57 4.45
N ILE A 65 11.39 -4.36 4.71
CA ILE A 65 12.10 -4.87 5.88
C ILE A 65 13.01 -3.74 6.40
N GLN A 66 12.98 -3.53 7.70
CA GLN A 66 13.87 -2.61 8.39
C GLN A 66 14.73 -3.39 9.36
N VAL A 67 16.04 -3.13 9.31
CA VAL A 67 16.99 -3.67 10.28
C VAL A 67 17.26 -2.60 11.32
N ALA A 68 16.91 -2.89 12.55
CA ALA A 68 17.11 -1.99 13.70
C ALA A 68 17.87 -2.72 14.80
N ASP A 69 18.51 -1.97 15.68
CA ASP A 69 19.12 -2.53 16.87
C ASP A 69 18.05 -3.09 17.80
N PHE A 70 18.38 -4.20 18.48
CA PHE A 70 17.44 -4.87 19.39
C PHE A 70 17.01 -3.95 20.55
N MET A 71 17.92 -3.10 21.03
CA MET A 71 17.62 -2.14 22.10
C MET A 71 16.65 -1.05 21.64
N THR A 72 16.66 -0.70 20.37
CA THR A 72 15.67 0.23 19.76
C THR A 72 14.24 -0.32 19.85
N LEU A 73 14.08 -1.65 19.79
CA LEU A 73 12.78 -2.30 19.90
C LEU A 73 12.24 -2.36 21.34
N GLN A 74 13.13 -2.31 22.32
CA GLN A 74 12.75 -2.40 23.74
C GLN A 74 12.63 -1.02 24.42
N GLN A 75 13.35 -0.04 23.94
CA GLN A 75 13.41 1.30 24.51
C GLN A 75 12.95 2.32 23.46
N GLN A 76 12.38 3.42 23.89
CA GLN A 76 11.99 4.53 23.01
C GLN A 76 13.19 5.27 22.39
N ASN A 77 14.41 4.95 22.80
CA ASN A 77 15.61 5.55 22.26
C ASN A 77 16.06 4.83 20.98
N GLN A 78 16.43 5.58 19.98
CA GLN A 78 16.97 5.04 18.73
C GLN A 78 18.46 4.76 18.87
N TYR A 79 18.83 3.48 18.80
CA TYR A 79 20.23 3.05 18.77
C TYR A 79 20.66 2.86 17.31
N PRO A 80 21.77 3.50 16.88
CA PRO A 80 22.22 3.36 15.52
C PRO A 80 22.80 1.96 15.27
N VAL A 81 22.42 1.38 14.16
CA VAL A 81 23.03 0.14 13.65
C VAL A 81 24.28 0.50 12.87
N VAL A 82 25.42 -0.08 13.25
CA VAL A 82 26.67 0.08 12.49
C VAL A 82 26.58 -0.74 11.21
N MET A 83 26.42 -0.08 10.07
CA MET A 83 26.26 -0.70 8.77
C MET A 83 27.47 -0.40 7.89
N ASN A 84 28.40 -1.35 7.78
CA ASN A 84 29.57 -1.26 6.93
C ASN A 84 29.20 -1.65 5.48
N ASP A 85 29.97 -1.18 4.52
CA ASP A 85 29.74 -1.49 3.09
C ASP A 85 29.84 -3.00 2.81
N SER A 86 30.64 -3.75 3.57
CA SER A 86 30.68 -5.21 3.51
C SER A 86 29.34 -5.85 3.87
N MET A 87 28.65 -5.37 4.91
CA MET A 87 27.32 -5.85 5.30
C MET A 87 26.27 -5.52 4.24
N VAL A 88 26.30 -4.31 3.68
CA VAL A 88 25.41 -3.91 2.57
C VAL A 88 25.60 -4.86 1.37
N ASN A 89 26.84 -5.20 1.04
CA ASN A 89 27.14 -6.13 -0.05
C ASN A 89 26.66 -7.57 0.22
N VAL A 90 26.71 -8.02 1.47
CA VAL A 90 26.16 -9.32 1.87
C VAL A 90 24.64 -9.31 1.73
N LEU A 91 23.96 -8.26 2.21
CA LEU A 91 22.50 -8.13 2.11
C LEU A 91 22.03 -8.09 0.65
N LYS A 92 22.74 -7.39 -0.23
CA LYS A 92 22.43 -7.34 -1.68
C LYS A 92 22.52 -8.70 -2.37
N LYS A 93 23.31 -9.64 -1.83
CA LYS A 93 23.44 -10.99 -2.39
C LYS A 93 22.32 -11.95 -1.98
N ILE A 94 21.47 -11.58 -1.03
CA ILE A 94 20.35 -12.42 -0.58
C ILE A 94 19.30 -12.51 -1.67
N PRO A 95 18.87 -13.71 -2.09
CA PRO A 95 17.83 -13.87 -3.08
C PRO A 95 16.53 -13.16 -2.66
N GLY A 96 15.96 -12.35 -3.57
CA GLY A 96 14.74 -11.59 -3.31
C GLY A 96 14.97 -10.16 -2.79
N VAL A 97 16.19 -9.78 -2.41
CA VAL A 97 16.54 -8.40 -2.08
C VAL A 97 16.79 -7.61 -3.36
N LYS A 98 15.96 -6.62 -3.63
CA LYS A 98 16.09 -5.74 -4.80
C LYS A 98 17.00 -4.55 -4.54
N HIS A 99 16.85 -3.95 -3.37
CA HIS A 99 17.55 -2.71 -3.01
C HIS A 99 17.82 -2.68 -1.51
N VAL A 100 18.98 -2.15 -1.13
CA VAL A 100 19.39 -1.94 0.27
C VAL A 100 19.81 -0.49 0.40
N GLN A 101 19.18 0.23 1.32
CA GLN A 101 19.46 1.65 1.57
C GLN A 101 19.61 1.91 3.05
N ARG A 102 20.39 2.93 3.38
CA ARG A 102 20.56 3.43 4.74
C ARG A 102 19.65 4.62 4.98
N PHE A 103 19.15 4.75 6.17
CA PHE A 103 18.39 5.91 6.59
C PHE A 103 18.66 6.24 8.05
N ALA A 104 18.42 7.47 8.44
CA ALA A 104 18.43 7.92 9.83
C ALA A 104 17.06 8.53 10.16
N MET A 105 16.60 8.35 11.39
CA MET A 105 15.41 9.03 11.89
C MET A 105 15.82 10.00 13.00
N LYS A 106 15.19 11.17 13.00
CA LYS A 106 15.38 12.17 14.06
C LYS A 106 14.04 12.82 14.35
N GLU A 107 13.64 12.80 15.59
CA GLU A 107 12.48 13.54 16.06
C GLU A 107 12.81 15.02 16.16
N GLY A 108 11.84 15.85 15.84
CA GLY A 108 11.96 17.31 15.90
C GLY A 108 10.61 17.98 15.98
N ILE A 109 10.63 19.28 16.17
CA ILE A 109 9.44 20.13 16.22
C ILE A 109 9.56 21.16 15.12
N LEU A 110 8.59 21.19 14.22
CA LEU A 110 8.39 22.28 13.28
C LEU A 110 7.57 23.34 13.97
N LYS A 111 8.15 24.54 14.08
CA LYS A 111 7.47 25.72 14.59
C LYS A 111 7.04 26.59 13.42
N THR A 112 5.77 26.87 13.33
CA THR A 112 5.20 27.95 12.49
C THR A 112 4.89 29.16 13.37
N ASP A 113 4.48 30.27 12.77
CA ASP A 113 4.13 31.47 13.52
C ASP A 113 2.95 31.28 14.48
N SER A 114 2.08 30.28 14.19
CA SER A 114 0.83 30.04 14.93
C SER A 114 0.77 28.66 15.60
N ASP A 115 1.65 27.70 15.27
CA ASP A 115 1.50 26.30 15.74
C ASP A 115 2.85 25.59 15.91
N PHE A 116 2.82 24.48 16.67
CA PHE A 116 3.94 23.58 16.86
C PHE A 116 3.56 22.19 16.39
N LEU A 117 4.30 21.63 15.43
CA LEU A 117 4.06 20.31 14.90
C LEU A 117 5.24 19.38 15.23
N GLY A 118 4.98 18.31 16.01
CA GLY A 118 5.93 17.24 16.21
C GLY A 118 6.10 16.43 14.93
N VAL A 119 7.35 16.28 14.46
CA VAL A 119 7.67 15.57 13.22
C VAL A 119 8.82 14.62 13.40
N VAL A 120 8.88 13.58 12.58
CA VAL A 120 10.03 12.69 12.47
C VAL A 120 10.69 12.92 11.13
N PHE A 121 11.93 13.40 11.16
CA PHE A 121 12.74 13.57 9.96
C PHE A 121 13.37 12.23 9.57
N LYS A 122 13.23 11.86 8.29
CA LYS A 122 13.91 10.72 7.70
C LYS A 122 15.06 11.23 6.85
N GLY A 123 16.29 11.10 7.35
CA GLY A 123 17.51 11.40 6.61
C GLY A 123 17.83 10.26 5.65
N VAL A 124 18.08 10.60 4.41
CA VAL A 124 18.40 9.65 3.33
C VAL A 124 19.67 10.05 2.62
N GLY A 125 20.41 9.07 2.11
CA GLY A 125 21.67 9.26 1.38
C GLY A 125 21.52 9.05 -0.11
N PRO A 126 22.66 9.03 -0.84
CA PRO A 126 22.68 8.80 -2.28
C PRO A 126 22.20 7.41 -2.70
N ASP A 127 22.16 6.47 -1.78
CA ASP A 127 21.65 5.11 -1.95
C ASP A 127 20.12 5.01 -1.84
N PHE A 128 19.42 6.13 -1.67
CA PHE A 128 17.97 6.16 -1.52
C PHE A 128 17.24 5.93 -2.84
N ASP A 129 16.29 4.97 -2.85
CA ASP A 129 15.38 4.75 -3.98
C ASP A 129 14.29 5.82 -3.98
N SER A 130 14.43 6.78 -4.88
CA SER A 130 13.50 7.92 -5.00
C SER A 130 12.29 7.65 -5.89
N THR A 131 12.13 6.44 -6.44
CA THR A 131 11.08 6.09 -7.41
C THR A 131 9.68 6.41 -6.88
N PHE A 132 9.40 6.02 -5.63
CA PHE A 132 8.11 6.30 -5.01
C PHE A 132 7.84 7.79 -4.82
N ILE A 133 8.85 8.54 -4.43
CA ILE A 133 8.75 10.00 -4.22
C ILE A 133 8.51 10.70 -5.55
N HIS A 134 9.22 10.31 -6.62
CA HIS A 134 8.98 10.86 -7.97
C HIS A 134 7.55 10.65 -8.45
N GLN A 135 6.98 9.47 -8.21
CA GLN A 135 5.61 9.15 -8.62
C GLN A 135 4.54 9.91 -7.83
N ASN A 136 4.84 10.33 -6.61
CA ASN A 136 3.88 11.01 -5.71
C ASN A 136 4.23 12.49 -5.46
N MET A 137 5.20 13.03 -6.19
CA MET A 137 5.59 14.45 -6.05
C MET A 137 4.53 15.35 -6.69
N VAL A 138 4.08 16.34 -5.94
CA VAL A 138 3.09 17.32 -6.41
C VAL A 138 3.81 18.56 -6.94
N GLU A 139 4.80 19.07 -6.20
CA GLU A 139 5.56 20.29 -6.54
C GLU A 139 7.02 20.12 -6.13
N GLY A 140 7.92 20.85 -6.79
CA GLY A 140 9.33 20.88 -6.47
C GLY A 140 10.17 19.81 -7.18
N SER A 141 11.31 19.49 -6.60
CA SER A 141 12.24 18.48 -7.13
C SER A 141 12.97 17.76 -6.00
N ILE A 142 13.34 16.51 -6.23
CA ILE A 142 14.14 15.74 -5.28
C ILE A 142 15.57 16.36 -5.21
N PRO A 143 16.09 16.59 -4.00
CA PRO A 143 17.46 17.08 -3.83
C PRO A 143 18.48 16.12 -4.45
N ARG A 144 19.48 16.65 -5.14
CA ARG A 144 20.63 15.86 -5.61
C ARG A 144 21.61 15.70 -4.45
N PHE A 145 22.03 14.47 -4.17
CA PHE A 145 22.90 14.15 -3.03
C PHE A 145 24.38 14.49 -3.25
N ASP A 146 24.77 14.83 -4.46
CA ASP A 146 26.12 15.22 -4.88
C ASP A 146 26.39 16.73 -4.73
N ASP A 147 25.36 17.52 -4.48
CA ASP A 147 25.45 18.98 -4.33
C ASP A 147 25.51 19.39 -2.86
N LYS A 148 26.52 20.18 -2.46
CA LYS A 148 26.64 20.73 -1.09
C LYS A 148 25.42 21.56 -0.69
N ALA A 149 24.73 22.16 -1.63
CA ALA A 149 23.49 22.95 -1.40
C ALA A 149 22.30 22.06 -1.03
N SER A 150 22.36 20.75 -1.27
CA SER A 150 21.24 19.84 -0.97
C SER A 150 21.11 19.45 0.50
N HIS A 151 22.14 19.72 1.33
CA HIS A 151 22.13 19.42 2.76
C HIS A 151 21.03 20.15 3.56
N ASN A 152 20.54 21.27 3.04
CA ASN A 152 19.51 22.10 3.68
C ASN A 152 18.15 21.98 2.99
N LYS A 153 17.96 20.98 2.13
CA LYS A 153 16.68 20.75 1.45
C LYS A 153 15.88 19.65 2.14
N ILE A 154 14.59 19.87 2.25
CA ILE A 154 13.65 18.95 2.87
C ILE A 154 12.46 18.74 1.93
N LEU A 155 11.92 17.53 1.95
CA LEU A 155 10.63 17.20 1.35
C LEU A 155 9.60 17.10 2.46
N ILE A 156 8.48 17.78 2.31
CA ILE A 156 7.37 17.73 3.24
C ILE A 156 6.11 17.25 2.53
N SER A 157 5.15 16.70 3.28
CA SER A 157 3.86 16.36 2.69
C SER A 157 3.06 17.61 2.35
N LYS A 158 2.21 17.54 1.32
CA LYS A 158 1.31 18.62 0.97
C LYS A 158 0.46 19.07 2.16
N LEU A 159 -0.04 18.13 2.95
CA LEU A 159 -0.82 18.43 4.16
C LEU A 159 -0.05 19.25 5.21
N MET A 160 1.27 19.13 5.27
CA MET A 160 2.12 19.96 6.13
C MET A 160 2.40 21.33 5.52
N ALA A 161 2.46 21.42 4.20
CA ALA A 161 2.72 22.68 3.50
C ALA A 161 1.51 23.61 3.50
N ASP A 162 0.31 23.05 3.59
CA ASP A 162 -0.97 23.78 3.59
C ASP A 162 -1.36 24.27 5.02
N LYS A 163 -0.56 23.97 6.05
CA LYS A 163 -0.72 24.44 7.44
C LYS A 163 0.16 25.62 7.76
#